data_8fc3600de38b90bf930ee799c6d7c7e1
#
_entry.id   8fc3600de38b90bf930ee799c6d7c7e1
#
_cell.length_a   1.000
_cell.length_b   1.000
_cell.length_c   1.000
_cell.angle_alpha   90.00
_cell.angle_beta   90.00
_cell.angle_gamma   90.00
#
_symmetry.space_group_name_H-M   'P 1'
#
loop_
_entity.id
_entity.type
_entity.pdbx_description
1 polymer ?
#
loop_
_entity_poly.entity_id
_entity_poly.type
_entity_poly.pdbx_seq_one_letter_code
_entity_poly.pdbx_strand_id
1 'polypeptide(L)'
;MGSPNKRSFDAEAFLNSPGMARKVVDYPAAATIFTQGDPSDAILYIQQGSVKLSVLNATGKEAVVGMLARGEFFGEGALAGQPVRLATATAMTASTILVIAKRQMVRLLHQQRALADRFIAYMLARNSRLEEDLVDQLFNASEKRLARTLLLLARFGKPDGPRRVLPKIPQEVLAEMVGTTRSRVNFFMNKFRKLGFIEYNGGLKVHHALLSVVLHDARASDH
;
A
#
# COMPACT_ATOMS: atom_id res chain seq x y z
N MET A 1 -35.84 -18.42 0.09
CA MET A 1 -35.12 -18.14 1.35
C MET A 1 -33.98 -17.22 1.00
N GLY A 2 -34.14 -15.91 1.26
CA GLY A 2 -33.12 -14.90 0.95
C GLY A 2 -32.00 -15.00 1.95
N SER A 3 -30.76 -15.12 1.46
CA SER A 3 -29.53 -15.01 2.27
C SER A 3 -29.53 -13.67 3.01
N PRO A 4 -29.22 -13.64 4.32
CA PRO A 4 -29.12 -12.39 5.04
C PRO A 4 -27.95 -11.60 4.46
N ASN A 5 -28.26 -10.44 3.92
CA ASN A 5 -27.32 -9.42 3.48
C ASN A 5 -26.38 -9.11 4.68
N LYS A 6 -25.19 -9.73 4.73
CA LYS A 6 -24.12 -9.38 5.64
C LYS A 6 -23.72 -7.95 5.28
N ARG A 7 -24.33 -6.96 5.95
CA ARG A 7 -23.83 -5.58 5.92
C ARG A 7 -22.35 -5.66 6.28
N SER A 8 -21.50 -5.45 5.30
CA SER A 8 -20.05 -5.41 5.52
C SER A 8 -19.80 -4.31 6.56
N PHE A 9 -19.12 -4.65 7.66
CA PHE A 9 -18.73 -3.69 8.68
C PHE A 9 -17.96 -2.56 8.02
N ASP A 10 -18.47 -1.35 8.12
CA ASP A 10 -17.81 -0.16 7.60
C ASP A 10 -16.84 0.37 8.67
N ALA A 11 -15.56 0.08 8.50
CA ALA A 11 -14.51 0.54 9.41
C ALA A 11 -14.41 2.06 9.44
N GLU A 12 -14.67 2.74 8.33
CA GLU A 12 -14.63 4.19 8.24
C GLU A 12 -15.79 4.81 9.02
N ALA A 13 -17.01 4.33 8.82
CA ALA A 13 -18.18 4.79 9.59
C ALA A 13 -18.02 4.52 11.09
N PHE A 14 -17.46 3.35 11.44
CA PHE A 14 -17.18 3.02 12.84
C PHE A 14 -16.10 3.92 13.45
N LEU A 15 -14.98 4.10 12.77
CA LEU A 15 -13.90 4.99 13.22
C LEU A 15 -14.33 6.46 13.27
N ASN A 16 -15.40 6.83 12.54
CA ASN A 16 -16.01 8.16 12.57
C ASN A 16 -17.09 8.34 13.66
N SER A 17 -17.37 7.31 14.47
CA SER A 17 -18.42 7.35 15.49
C SER A 17 -18.12 8.42 16.59
N PRO A 18 -19.14 9.10 17.11
CA PRO A 18 -18.99 10.03 18.23
C PRO A 18 -18.43 9.35 19.49
N GLY A 19 -17.59 10.04 20.25
CA GLY A 19 -17.02 9.55 21.51
C GLY A 19 -15.70 8.79 21.38
N MET A 20 -15.16 8.61 20.17
CA MET A 20 -13.86 8.01 19.97
C MET A 20 -12.75 9.06 20.14
N ALA A 21 -11.83 8.86 21.09
CA ALA A 21 -10.66 9.72 21.27
C ALA A 21 -9.67 9.49 20.11
N ARG A 22 -9.74 10.34 19.10
CA ARG A 22 -8.93 10.30 17.88
C ARG A 22 -8.54 11.71 17.47
N LYS A 23 -7.48 11.83 16.72
CA LYS A 23 -7.07 13.07 16.07
C LYS A 23 -7.13 12.87 14.55
N VAL A 24 -7.86 13.73 13.85
CA VAL A 24 -7.82 13.81 12.38
C VAL A 24 -6.77 14.86 12.02
N VAL A 25 -5.86 14.53 11.15
CA VAL A 25 -4.76 15.40 10.71
C VAL A 25 -4.69 15.38 9.19
N ASP A 26 -4.68 16.59 8.62
CA ASP A 26 -4.47 16.79 7.19
C ASP A 26 -3.00 17.02 6.89
N TYR A 27 -2.49 16.31 5.90
CA TYR A 27 -1.11 16.42 5.42
C TYR A 27 -1.12 16.85 3.96
N PRO A 28 -0.39 17.90 3.57
CA PRO A 28 -0.19 18.22 2.16
C PRO A 28 0.65 17.12 1.49
N ALA A 29 0.61 17.08 0.15
CA ALA A 29 1.48 16.17 -0.60
C ALA A 29 2.95 16.41 -0.24
N ALA A 30 3.71 15.32 -0.19
CA ALA A 30 5.13 15.25 0.22
C ALA A 30 5.41 15.55 1.72
N ALA A 31 4.38 15.79 2.55
CA ALA A 31 4.58 15.98 3.99
C ALA A 31 4.93 14.66 4.68
N THR A 32 5.91 14.72 5.59
CA THR A 32 6.23 13.60 6.49
C THR A 32 5.20 13.49 7.59
N ILE A 33 4.63 12.30 7.76
CA ILE A 33 3.65 11.98 8.80
C ILE A 33 4.37 11.55 10.08
N PHE A 34 5.37 10.70 9.96
CA PHE A 34 6.35 10.34 11.00
C PHE A 34 7.63 9.83 10.35
N THR A 35 8.72 9.85 11.08
CA THR A 35 10.06 9.43 10.63
C THR A 35 10.46 8.10 11.25
N GLN A 36 11.27 7.32 10.56
CA GLN A 36 11.93 6.12 11.10
C GLN A 36 12.71 6.50 12.37
N GLY A 37 12.48 5.76 13.46
CA GLY A 37 13.05 6.04 14.78
C GLY A 37 12.17 6.87 15.71
N ASP A 38 11.11 7.53 15.22
CA ASP A 38 10.15 8.24 16.08
C ASP A 38 9.43 7.29 17.04
N PRO A 39 8.93 7.77 18.19
CA PRO A 39 8.13 6.97 19.12
C PRO A 39 6.92 6.32 18.43
N SER A 40 6.68 5.04 18.73
CA SER A 40 5.59 4.23 18.15
C SER A 40 4.44 4.05 19.14
N ASP A 41 3.60 5.10 19.29
CA ASP A 41 2.53 5.19 20.27
C ASP A 41 1.10 5.26 19.70
N ALA A 42 0.97 5.28 18.37
CA ALA A 42 -0.29 5.39 17.66
C ALA A 42 -0.35 4.50 16.44
N ILE A 43 -1.57 4.11 16.05
CA ILE A 43 -1.94 3.48 14.80
C ILE A 43 -2.62 4.52 13.93
N LEU A 44 -2.36 4.50 12.64
CA LEU A 44 -2.87 5.48 11.70
C LEU A 44 -3.77 4.79 10.66
N TYR A 45 -4.80 5.52 10.21
CA TYR A 45 -5.73 5.05 9.19
C TYR A 45 -5.91 6.13 8.12
N ILE A 46 -5.83 5.77 6.86
CA ILE A 46 -5.95 6.68 5.73
C ILE A 46 -7.43 6.86 5.39
N GLN A 47 -8.01 8.01 5.77
CA GLN A 47 -9.38 8.35 5.38
C GLN A 47 -9.44 8.85 3.94
N GLN A 48 -8.41 9.61 3.51
CA GLN A 48 -8.28 10.12 2.15
C GLN A 48 -6.81 10.24 1.78
N GLY A 49 -6.50 10.09 0.48
CA GLY A 49 -5.14 10.22 -0.04
C GLY A 49 -4.37 8.91 -0.09
N SER A 50 -3.05 9.00 -0.11
CA SER A 50 -2.12 7.87 -0.19
C SER A 50 -0.81 8.17 0.55
N VAL A 51 -0.18 7.13 1.10
CA VAL A 51 1.02 7.22 1.94
C VAL A 51 2.09 6.26 1.43
N LYS A 52 3.32 6.77 1.33
CA LYS A 52 4.54 5.97 1.07
C LYS A 52 5.17 5.60 2.41
N LEU A 53 5.55 4.33 2.56
CA LEU A 53 6.43 3.87 3.64
C LEU A 53 7.83 3.62 3.07
N SER A 54 8.85 4.20 3.67
CA SER A 54 10.24 4.02 3.24
C SER A 54 11.16 3.78 4.43
N VAL A 55 12.25 3.09 4.21
CA VAL A 55 13.29 2.82 5.19
C VAL A 55 14.64 3.33 4.69
N LEU A 56 15.42 3.88 5.61
CA LEU A 56 16.82 4.22 5.35
C LEU A 56 17.72 3.14 5.96
N ASN A 57 18.67 2.65 5.17
CA ASN A 57 19.70 1.78 5.70
C ASN A 57 20.85 2.60 6.34
N ALA A 58 21.82 1.89 6.98
CA ALA A 58 22.95 2.52 7.64
C ALA A 58 23.85 3.35 6.70
N THR A 59 23.77 3.15 5.38
CA THR A 59 24.52 3.92 4.36
C THR A 59 23.72 5.11 3.81
N GLY A 60 22.51 5.39 4.36
CA GLY A 60 21.66 6.49 3.91
C GLY A 60 20.86 6.19 2.63
N LYS A 61 20.88 4.96 2.13
CA LYS A 61 20.08 4.57 0.96
C LYS A 61 18.64 4.34 1.37
N GLU A 62 17.69 5.02 0.69
CA GLU A 62 16.26 4.84 0.87
C GLU A 62 15.73 3.67 0.04
N ALA A 63 14.82 2.90 0.64
CA ALA A 63 14.02 1.87 -0.04
C ALA A 63 12.54 2.03 0.32
N VAL A 64 11.66 1.97 -0.67
CA VAL A 64 10.21 1.99 -0.47
C VAL A 64 9.75 0.58 -0.11
N VAL A 65 9.14 0.44 1.07
CA VAL A 65 8.65 -0.84 1.60
C VAL A 65 7.14 -0.97 1.54
N GLY A 66 6.42 0.10 1.18
CA GLY A 66 4.98 0.04 1.01
C GLY A 66 4.38 1.31 0.43
N MET A 67 3.31 1.12 -0.32
CA MET A 67 2.42 2.19 -0.80
C MET A 67 1.02 1.88 -0.32
N LEU A 68 0.44 2.80 0.42
CA LEU A 68 -0.84 2.62 1.10
C LEU A 68 -1.86 3.61 0.54
N ALA A 69 -3.11 3.16 0.44
CA ALA A 69 -4.23 3.93 -0.08
C ALA A 69 -5.31 4.15 0.97
N ARG A 70 -6.34 4.91 0.61
CA ARG A 70 -7.55 5.08 1.44
C ARG A 70 -8.07 3.73 1.95
N GLY A 71 -8.43 3.67 3.22
CA GLY A 71 -8.97 2.49 3.89
C GLY A 71 -7.91 1.58 4.51
N GLU A 72 -6.64 1.94 4.42
CA GLU A 72 -5.55 1.14 4.96
C GLU A 72 -5.00 1.70 6.28
N PHE A 73 -4.56 0.77 7.14
CA PHE A 73 -3.89 1.08 8.40
C PHE A 73 -2.38 1.05 8.24
N PHE A 74 -1.68 1.85 9.03
CA PHE A 74 -0.22 1.82 9.14
C PHE A 74 0.24 2.22 10.53
N GLY A 75 1.52 1.96 10.85
CA GLY A 75 2.07 2.17 12.18
C GLY A 75 1.61 1.12 13.20
N GLU A 76 1.12 -0.02 12.75
CA GLU A 76 0.63 -1.17 13.52
C GLU A 76 1.69 -1.81 14.43
N GLY A 77 2.98 -1.60 14.16
CA GLY A 77 4.08 -2.01 15.03
C GLY A 77 3.94 -1.53 16.47
N ALA A 78 3.23 -0.42 16.69
CA ALA A 78 2.86 0.03 18.03
C ALA A 78 2.10 -1.04 18.82
N LEU A 79 1.19 -1.78 18.18
CA LEU A 79 0.41 -2.87 18.81
C LEU A 79 1.29 -4.08 19.14
N ALA A 80 2.29 -4.36 18.32
CA ALA A 80 3.27 -5.41 18.54
C ALA A 80 4.32 -5.07 19.60
N GLY A 81 4.22 -3.90 20.24
CA GLY A 81 5.16 -3.48 21.28
C GLY A 81 6.44 -2.84 20.76
N GLN A 82 6.55 -2.54 19.47
CA GLN A 82 7.69 -1.83 18.93
C GLN A 82 7.76 -0.42 19.52
N PRO A 83 8.88 -0.03 20.16
CA PRO A 83 9.00 1.27 20.82
C PRO A 83 9.16 2.42 19.83
N VAL A 84 9.69 2.14 18.62
CA VAL A 84 9.96 3.14 17.59
C VAL A 84 9.40 2.73 16.24
N ARG A 85 9.20 3.70 15.35
CA ARG A 85 8.78 3.50 13.96
C ARG A 85 9.89 2.82 13.16
N LEU A 86 9.59 1.72 12.47
CA LEU A 86 10.56 1.02 11.63
C LEU A 86 10.75 1.67 10.25
N ALA A 87 9.82 2.52 9.83
CA ALA A 87 9.83 3.19 8.54
C ALA A 87 9.43 4.66 8.69
N THR A 88 9.76 5.47 7.71
CA THR A 88 9.24 6.83 7.50
C THR A 88 7.95 6.75 6.70
N ALA A 89 6.91 7.48 7.12
CA ALA A 89 5.66 7.61 6.40
C ALA A 89 5.54 9.01 5.78
N THR A 90 5.30 9.08 4.48
CA THR A 90 5.19 10.33 3.71
C THR A 90 3.87 10.34 2.93
N ALA A 91 3.11 11.42 3.02
CA ALA A 91 1.91 11.63 2.21
C ALA A 91 2.29 11.79 0.74
N MET A 92 1.79 10.94 -0.15
CA MET A 92 2.05 11.03 -1.59
C MET A 92 1.13 12.03 -2.29
N THR A 93 -0.06 12.19 -1.77
CA THR A 93 -1.07 13.16 -2.19
C THR A 93 -1.55 13.92 -0.95
N ALA A 94 -2.33 14.98 -1.10
CA ALA A 94 -3.05 15.56 0.04
C ALA A 94 -3.84 14.45 0.73
N SER A 95 -3.58 14.24 2.03
CA SER A 95 -4.06 13.07 2.77
C SER A 95 -4.67 13.47 4.11
N THR A 96 -5.84 12.89 4.41
CA THR A 96 -6.49 13.00 5.73
C THR A 96 -6.25 11.71 6.49
N ILE A 97 -5.55 11.80 7.61
CA ILE A 97 -5.11 10.67 8.43
C ILE A 97 -5.78 10.71 9.79
N LEU A 98 -6.38 9.59 10.16
CA LEU A 98 -6.91 9.37 11.50
C LEU A 98 -5.81 8.77 12.36
N VAL A 99 -5.43 9.46 13.42
CA VAL A 99 -4.43 9.04 14.40
C VAL A 99 -5.14 8.48 15.64
N ILE A 100 -4.89 7.23 15.97
CA ILE A 100 -5.52 6.49 17.05
C ILE A 100 -4.43 6.08 18.04
N ALA A 101 -4.46 6.60 19.26
CA ALA A 101 -3.49 6.22 20.27
C ALA A 101 -3.51 4.69 20.52
N LYS A 102 -2.34 4.08 20.74
CA LYS A 102 -2.19 2.64 20.99
C LYS A 102 -3.21 2.11 22.02
N ARG A 103 -3.30 2.77 23.18
CA ARG A 103 -4.24 2.37 24.25
C ARG A 103 -5.70 2.37 23.79
N GLN A 104 -6.06 3.31 22.95
CA GLN A 104 -7.40 3.41 22.39
C GLN A 104 -7.66 2.30 21.39
N MET A 105 -6.73 2.04 20.46
CA MET A 105 -6.87 0.97 19.50
C MET A 105 -6.99 -0.41 20.18
N VAL A 106 -6.20 -0.67 21.21
CA VAL A 106 -6.30 -1.91 22.00
C VAL A 106 -7.70 -2.03 22.61
N ARG A 107 -8.23 -0.98 23.25
CA ARG A 107 -9.60 -1.00 23.80
C ARG A 107 -10.64 -1.29 22.73
N LEU A 108 -10.54 -0.66 21.56
CA LEU A 108 -11.47 -0.85 20.45
C LEU A 108 -11.46 -2.30 19.93
N LEU A 109 -10.28 -2.89 19.77
CA LEU A 109 -10.13 -4.27 19.34
C LEU A 109 -10.72 -5.26 20.37
N HIS A 110 -10.63 -4.96 21.66
CA HIS A 110 -11.25 -5.80 22.71
C HIS A 110 -12.78 -5.62 22.79
N GLN A 111 -13.29 -4.41 22.58
CA GLN A 111 -14.72 -4.12 22.74
C GLN A 111 -15.54 -4.39 21.49
N GLN A 112 -14.91 -4.34 20.30
CA GLN A 112 -15.60 -4.37 19.01
C GLN A 112 -15.09 -5.54 18.17
N ARG A 113 -15.72 -6.71 18.36
CA ARG A 113 -15.31 -7.95 17.69
C ARG A 113 -15.25 -7.82 16.17
N ALA A 114 -16.25 -7.16 15.56
CA ALA A 114 -16.29 -6.97 14.10
C ALA A 114 -15.11 -6.12 13.59
N LEU A 115 -14.64 -5.13 14.37
CA LEU A 115 -13.44 -4.36 14.04
C LEU A 115 -12.19 -5.23 14.19
N ALA A 116 -12.10 -6.01 15.26
CA ALA A 116 -10.96 -6.91 15.49
C ALA A 116 -10.82 -7.94 14.37
N ASP A 117 -11.91 -8.61 13.99
CA ASP A 117 -11.93 -9.60 12.92
C ASP A 117 -11.47 -8.97 11.58
N ARG A 118 -11.93 -7.76 11.28
CA ARG A 118 -11.56 -7.05 10.06
C ARG A 118 -10.10 -6.57 10.09
N PHE A 119 -9.63 -6.07 11.24
CA PHE A 119 -8.26 -5.65 11.40
C PHE A 119 -7.28 -6.83 11.25
N ILE A 120 -7.61 -7.98 11.85
CA ILE A 120 -6.84 -9.22 11.70
C ILE A 120 -6.82 -9.66 10.23
N ALA A 121 -7.99 -9.71 9.57
CA ALA A 121 -8.08 -10.08 8.16
C ALA A 121 -7.24 -9.15 7.27
N TYR A 122 -7.26 -7.83 7.54
CA TYR A 122 -6.44 -6.85 6.84
C TYR A 122 -4.94 -7.11 7.05
N MET A 123 -4.50 -7.37 8.30
CA MET A 123 -3.11 -7.67 8.62
C MET A 123 -2.63 -8.94 7.92
N LEU A 124 -3.43 -10.00 7.94
CA LEU A 124 -3.11 -11.27 7.26
C LEU A 124 -3.02 -11.09 5.74
N ALA A 125 -3.96 -10.38 5.12
CA ALA A 125 -3.91 -10.10 3.69
C ALA A 125 -2.70 -9.23 3.30
N ARG A 126 -2.28 -8.30 4.20
CA ARG A 126 -1.07 -7.50 3.99
C ARG A 126 0.19 -8.37 4.12
N ASN A 127 0.24 -9.27 5.11
CA ASN A 127 1.36 -10.20 5.28
C ASN A 127 1.53 -11.08 4.03
N SER A 128 0.45 -11.68 3.52
CA SER A 128 0.49 -12.50 2.30
C SER A 128 1.02 -11.71 1.09
N ARG A 129 0.63 -10.43 0.95
CA ARG A 129 1.18 -9.56 -0.12
C ARG A 129 2.69 -9.34 0.04
N LEU A 130 3.17 -9.09 1.26
CA LEU A 130 4.60 -8.93 1.52
C LEU A 130 5.40 -10.20 1.23
N GLU A 131 4.85 -11.37 1.54
CA GLU A 131 5.45 -12.67 1.19
C GLU A 131 5.52 -12.87 -0.33
N GLU A 132 4.45 -12.54 -1.06
CA GLU A 132 4.44 -12.58 -2.53
C GLU A 132 5.48 -11.62 -3.14
N ASP A 133 5.59 -10.40 -2.62
CA ASP A 133 6.57 -9.40 -3.07
C ASP A 133 8.01 -9.88 -2.79
N LEU A 134 8.24 -10.54 -1.66
CA LEU A 134 9.54 -11.13 -1.33
C LEU A 134 9.90 -12.25 -2.30
N VAL A 135 8.97 -13.16 -2.60
CA VAL A 135 9.16 -14.21 -3.62
C VAL A 135 9.49 -13.58 -4.97
N ASP A 136 8.77 -12.53 -5.37
CA ASP A 136 9.05 -11.80 -6.61
C ASP A 136 10.45 -11.19 -6.65
N GLN A 137 10.91 -10.60 -5.55
CA GLN A 137 12.26 -10.05 -5.46
C GLN A 137 13.34 -11.11 -5.58
N LEU A 138 13.09 -12.29 -5.03
CA LEU A 138 14.06 -13.40 -5.04
C LEU A 138 14.16 -14.10 -6.39
N PHE A 139 13.03 -14.30 -7.08
CA PHE A 139 12.97 -15.22 -8.22
C PHE A 139 12.63 -14.56 -9.57
N ASN A 140 12.04 -13.38 -9.59
CA ASN A 140 11.58 -12.77 -10.83
C ASN A 140 12.54 -11.69 -11.37
N ALA A 141 12.65 -11.61 -12.71
CA ALA A 141 13.41 -10.58 -13.39
C ALA A 141 12.81 -9.17 -13.09
N SER A 142 13.65 -8.13 -13.07
CA SER A 142 13.23 -6.75 -12.76
C SER A 142 12.06 -6.24 -13.63
N GLU A 143 11.95 -6.73 -14.86
CA GLU A 143 10.82 -6.42 -15.75
C GLU A 143 9.50 -6.96 -15.19
N LYS A 144 9.48 -8.22 -14.74
CA LYS A 144 8.31 -8.87 -14.17
C LYS A 144 7.91 -8.26 -12.84
N ARG A 145 8.90 -7.96 -12.00
CA ARG A 145 8.66 -7.24 -10.73
C ARG A 145 7.99 -5.89 -10.99
N LEU A 146 8.49 -5.11 -11.97
CA LEU A 146 7.88 -3.83 -12.34
C LEU A 146 6.45 -4.01 -12.87
N ALA A 147 6.23 -4.97 -13.77
CA ALA A 147 4.89 -5.26 -14.31
C ALA A 147 3.90 -5.63 -13.19
N ARG A 148 4.32 -6.48 -12.24
CA ARG A 148 3.49 -6.88 -11.10
C ARG A 148 3.20 -5.71 -10.17
N THR A 149 4.21 -4.89 -9.84
CA THR A 149 4.04 -3.68 -9.03
C THR A 149 3.01 -2.73 -9.66
N LEU A 150 3.08 -2.49 -10.97
CA LEU A 150 2.12 -1.64 -11.68
C LEU A 150 0.71 -2.22 -11.65
N LEU A 151 0.56 -3.53 -11.83
CA LEU A 151 -0.74 -4.22 -11.73
C LEU A 151 -1.33 -4.15 -10.31
N LEU A 152 -0.50 -4.32 -9.29
CA LEU A 152 -0.93 -4.20 -7.90
C LEU A 152 -1.38 -2.79 -7.57
N LEU A 153 -0.59 -1.77 -7.95
CA LEU A 153 -0.96 -0.37 -7.77
C LEU A 153 -2.27 -0.02 -8.49
N ALA A 154 -2.49 -0.56 -9.70
CA ALA A 154 -3.72 -0.37 -10.45
C ALA A 154 -4.94 -1.08 -9.84
N ARG A 155 -4.74 -2.14 -9.05
CA ARG A 155 -5.80 -2.88 -8.33
C ARG A 155 -6.20 -2.25 -7.00
N PHE A 156 -5.45 -1.29 -6.47
CA PHE A 156 -5.82 -0.55 -5.26
C PHE A 156 -7.00 0.42 -5.46
N GLY A 157 -8.00 -0.03 -6.19
CA GLY A 157 -9.31 0.55 -6.32
C GLY A 157 -10.34 -0.56 -6.52
N LYS A 158 -11.52 -0.46 -5.92
CA LYS A 158 -12.60 -1.48 -5.91
C LYS A 158 -12.62 -2.38 -7.15
N PRO A 159 -12.87 -3.72 -7.03
CA PRO A 159 -12.88 -4.68 -8.15
C PRO A 159 -13.76 -4.27 -9.33
N ASP A 160 -14.81 -3.47 -9.09
CA ASP A 160 -15.83 -3.08 -10.07
C ASP A 160 -15.83 -1.57 -10.39
N GLY A 161 -14.78 -0.83 -10.04
CA GLY A 161 -14.67 0.60 -10.35
C GLY A 161 -14.10 0.87 -11.76
N PRO A 162 -14.40 2.03 -12.39
CA PRO A 162 -13.81 2.40 -13.66
C PRO A 162 -12.29 2.39 -13.53
N ARG A 163 -11.58 1.88 -14.55
CA ARG A 163 -10.11 1.77 -14.65
C ARG A 163 -9.43 3.01 -14.09
N ARG A 164 -8.85 2.89 -12.90
CA ARG A 164 -8.30 4.04 -12.19
C ARG A 164 -7.02 4.49 -12.87
N VAL A 165 -6.99 5.76 -13.22
CA VAL A 165 -5.75 6.44 -13.60
C VAL A 165 -4.93 6.58 -12.31
N LEU A 166 -3.77 5.94 -12.24
CA LEU A 166 -2.84 6.10 -11.14
C LEU A 166 -2.25 7.52 -11.17
N PRO A 167 -2.00 8.15 -10.03
CA PRO A 167 -1.21 9.37 -9.99
C PRO A 167 0.15 9.12 -10.66
N LYS A 168 0.79 10.17 -11.16
CA LYS A 168 2.13 10.07 -11.74
C LYS A 168 3.12 9.67 -10.64
N ILE A 169 3.58 8.41 -10.67
CA ILE A 169 4.58 7.90 -9.73
C ILE A 169 5.96 8.21 -10.33
N PRO A 170 6.86 8.88 -9.60
CA PRO A 170 8.24 9.09 -10.04
C PRO A 170 8.94 7.76 -10.33
N GLN A 171 9.76 7.71 -11.38
CA GLN A 171 10.46 6.48 -11.77
C GLN A 171 11.49 6.03 -10.73
N GLU A 172 12.01 6.97 -9.95
CA GLU A 172 12.88 6.72 -8.80
C GLU A 172 12.16 5.87 -7.75
N VAL A 173 10.93 6.24 -7.40
CA VAL A 173 10.10 5.50 -6.44
C VAL A 173 9.78 4.09 -6.96
N LEU A 174 9.45 3.97 -8.25
CA LEU A 174 9.26 2.65 -8.87
C LEU A 174 10.53 1.80 -8.83
N ALA A 175 11.71 2.42 -9.06
CA ALA A 175 12.99 1.72 -9.02
C ALA A 175 13.31 1.18 -7.62
N GLU A 176 13.02 1.96 -6.59
CA GLU A 176 13.16 1.56 -5.19
C GLU A 176 12.20 0.43 -4.82
N MET A 177 10.92 0.51 -5.23
CA MET A 177 9.92 -0.54 -4.99
C MET A 177 10.31 -1.87 -5.65
N VAL A 178 10.89 -1.81 -6.85
CA VAL A 178 11.23 -2.98 -7.66
C VAL A 178 12.63 -3.54 -7.32
N GLY A 179 13.44 -2.80 -6.55
CA GLY A 179 14.83 -3.20 -6.27
C GLY A 179 15.69 -3.17 -7.54
N THR A 180 15.60 -2.09 -8.34
CA THR A 180 16.35 -1.93 -9.59
C THR A 180 16.78 -0.46 -9.76
N THR A 181 17.38 -0.10 -10.91
CA THR A 181 17.80 1.27 -11.20
C THR A 181 16.70 2.05 -11.95
N ARG A 182 16.68 3.39 -11.78
CA ARG A 182 15.80 4.30 -12.55
C ARG A 182 15.91 4.07 -14.07
N SER A 183 17.15 3.89 -14.60
CA SER A 183 17.37 3.66 -16.02
C SER A 183 16.66 2.38 -16.52
N ARG A 184 16.69 1.30 -15.74
CA ARG A 184 15.98 0.05 -16.07
C ARG A 184 14.47 0.23 -15.99
N VAL A 185 13.96 0.94 -14.98
CA VAL A 185 12.53 1.28 -14.91
C VAL A 185 12.11 2.09 -16.14
N ASN A 186 12.86 3.15 -16.50
CA ASN A 186 12.57 3.93 -17.70
C ASN A 186 12.54 3.08 -18.97
N PHE A 187 13.51 2.18 -19.12
CA PHE A 187 13.54 1.24 -20.25
C PHE A 187 12.28 0.36 -20.30
N PHE A 188 11.89 -0.28 -19.20
CA PHE A 188 10.72 -1.14 -19.14
C PHE A 188 9.41 -0.37 -19.30
N MET A 189 9.27 0.81 -18.72
CA MET A 189 8.09 1.67 -18.89
C MET A 189 7.91 2.07 -20.36
N ASN A 190 8.99 2.40 -21.05
CA ASN A 190 8.95 2.69 -22.49
C ASN A 190 8.59 1.44 -23.32
N LYS A 191 9.11 0.27 -22.95
CA LYS A 191 8.74 -1.02 -23.57
C LYS A 191 7.25 -1.31 -23.38
N PHE A 192 6.74 -1.20 -22.14
CA PHE A 192 5.33 -1.44 -21.84
C PHE A 192 4.39 -0.46 -22.56
N ARG A 193 4.80 0.82 -22.69
CA ARG A 193 4.06 1.81 -23.47
C ARG A 193 4.03 1.45 -24.97
N LYS A 194 5.15 1.06 -25.56
CA LYS A 194 5.22 0.64 -26.98
C LYS A 194 4.36 -0.58 -27.25
N LEU A 195 4.25 -1.50 -26.27
CA LEU A 195 3.41 -2.69 -26.36
C LEU A 195 1.93 -2.44 -26.02
N GLY A 196 1.55 -1.20 -25.70
CA GLY A 196 0.18 -0.86 -25.34
C GLY A 196 -0.26 -1.40 -23.95
N PHE A 197 0.67 -1.80 -23.11
CA PHE A 197 0.37 -2.30 -21.77
C PHE A 197 0.11 -1.17 -20.76
N ILE A 198 0.66 0.01 -21.03
CA ILE A 198 0.44 1.21 -20.22
C ILE A 198 0.24 2.43 -21.12
N GLU A 199 -0.49 3.43 -20.61
CA GLU A 199 -0.71 4.72 -21.26
C GLU A 199 -0.54 5.87 -20.26
N TYR A 200 -0.07 7.03 -20.77
CA TYR A 200 -0.02 8.30 -20.03
C TYR A 200 -1.07 9.26 -20.58
N ASN A 201 -2.22 9.31 -19.94
CA ASN A 201 -3.29 10.22 -20.31
C ASN A 201 -3.93 10.80 -19.05
N GLY A 202 -3.43 11.97 -18.58
CA GLY A 202 -3.84 12.57 -17.30
C GLY A 202 -3.39 11.79 -16.06
N GLY A 203 -2.49 10.80 -16.23
CA GLY A 203 -1.95 9.87 -15.22
C GLY A 203 -1.52 8.56 -15.86
N LEU A 204 -1.08 7.61 -15.06
CA LEU A 204 -0.66 6.29 -15.54
C LEU A 204 -1.86 5.34 -15.58
N LYS A 205 -2.26 4.90 -16.78
CA LYS A 205 -3.20 3.80 -16.98
C LYS A 205 -2.43 2.51 -17.20
N VAL A 206 -2.82 1.45 -16.49
CA VAL A 206 -2.28 0.11 -16.63
C VAL A 206 -3.36 -0.79 -17.23
N HIS A 207 -3.05 -1.44 -18.36
CA HIS A 207 -3.95 -2.38 -19.03
C HIS A 207 -3.77 -3.79 -18.49
N HIS A 208 -4.86 -4.56 -18.42
CA HIS A 208 -4.83 -5.95 -17.94
C HIS A 208 -3.87 -6.83 -18.77
N ALA A 209 -3.63 -6.47 -20.04
CA ALA A 209 -2.68 -7.14 -20.90
C ALA A 209 -1.26 -7.18 -20.35
N LEU A 210 -0.88 -6.27 -19.43
CA LEU A 210 0.41 -6.31 -18.73
C LEU A 210 0.59 -7.61 -17.90
N LEU A 211 -0.50 -8.29 -17.55
CA LEU A 211 -0.47 -9.58 -16.86
C LEU A 211 0.29 -10.65 -17.67
N SER A 212 0.29 -10.56 -19.00
CA SER A 212 1.05 -11.48 -19.86
C SER A 212 2.55 -11.45 -19.58
N VAL A 213 3.11 -10.30 -19.19
CA VAL A 213 4.53 -10.18 -18.83
C VAL A 213 4.85 -10.98 -17.56
N VAL A 214 3.90 -11.08 -16.64
CA VAL A 214 4.05 -11.80 -15.37
C VAL A 214 3.87 -13.30 -15.56
N LEU A 215 2.96 -13.73 -16.45
CA LEU A 215 2.55 -15.13 -16.60
C LEU A 215 3.45 -15.95 -17.55
N HIS A 216 4.31 -15.32 -18.38
CA HIS A 216 5.05 -16.01 -19.44
C HIS A 216 6.13 -17.02 -18.96
N ASP A 217 6.43 -17.09 -17.65
CA ASP A 217 7.36 -18.12 -17.10
C ASP A 217 6.66 -19.33 -16.45
N ALA A 218 5.35 -19.30 -16.29
CA ALA A 218 4.63 -20.47 -15.76
C ALA A 218 4.64 -21.67 -16.75
N ARG A 219 5.13 -21.46 -18.00
CA ARG A 219 5.19 -22.51 -19.05
C ARG A 219 6.61 -22.98 -19.40
N ALA A 220 7.64 -22.41 -18.78
CA ALA A 220 9.04 -22.80 -19.08
C ALA A 220 9.66 -23.76 -18.05
N SER A 221 8.90 -24.17 -17.02
CA SER A 221 9.37 -25.08 -15.96
C SER A 221 8.85 -26.53 -16.10
N ASP A 222 8.09 -26.83 -17.18
CA ASP A 222 7.59 -28.18 -17.48
C ASP A 222 8.17 -28.69 -18.79
N HIS A 223 9.51 -28.77 -18.88
CA HIS A 223 10.17 -29.63 -19.86
C HIS A 223 11.50 -30.14 -19.29
#